data_5056f62bf5a7f3ef7a97d6eec7dbece7
#
_entry.id   5056f62bf5a7f3ef7a97d6eec7dbece7
#
_cell.length_a   1.000
_cell.length_b   1.000
_cell.length_c   1.000
_cell.angle_alpha   90.00
_cell.angle_beta   90.00
_cell.angle_gamma   90.00
#
_symmetry.space_group_name_H-M   'P 1'
#
loop_
_entity.id
_entity.type
_entity.pdbx_description
1 polymer ?
#
loop_
_entity_poly.entity_id
_entity_poly.type
_entity_poly.pdbx_seq_one_letter_code
_entity_poly.pdbx_strand_id
1 'polypeptide(L)'
;MTRPVATTSLAALTVAATFAATAGLARAQEAGSVQEGLKLAREVCSECHLVVKSPGLSTNPDAPSFAAIANTKGVTRTALFAMLQTSHKEMPNLVIKGDDVQNIIAYILSLKDGD
;
A
#
# COMPACT_ATOMS: atom_id res chain seq x y z
N MET A 1 35.97 -59.16 4.42
CA MET A 1 36.28 -57.72 4.29
C MET A 1 35.12 -57.10 3.55
N THR A 2 34.12 -56.59 4.26
CA THR A 2 32.91 -55.94 3.72
C THR A 2 33.01 -54.44 3.98
N ARG A 3 33.01 -53.63 2.92
CA ARG A 3 33.05 -52.15 2.99
C ARG A 3 31.65 -51.63 3.23
N PRO A 4 31.43 -50.67 4.15
CA PRO A 4 30.15 -50.06 4.30
C PRO A 4 29.92 -48.96 3.21
N VAL A 5 28.74 -48.99 2.61
CA VAL A 5 28.26 -47.97 1.65
C VAL A 5 27.73 -46.78 2.45
N ALA A 6 28.32 -45.63 2.24
CA ALA A 6 27.84 -44.37 2.84
C ALA A 6 26.56 -43.88 2.09
N THR A 7 25.46 -43.91 2.78
CA THR A 7 24.22 -43.22 2.36
C THR A 7 24.26 -41.79 2.82
N THR A 8 24.69 -40.88 1.96
CA THR A 8 24.67 -39.43 2.21
C THR A 8 23.31 -38.83 1.81
N SER A 9 22.62 -38.43 2.83
CA SER A 9 21.58 -37.42 3.00
C SER A 9 21.21 -36.54 1.80
N LEU A 10 20.04 -36.83 1.20
CA LEU A 10 19.31 -35.92 0.27
C LEU A 10 18.20 -35.10 0.98
N ALA A 11 18.17 -35.08 2.32
CA ALA A 11 17.08 -34.49 3.08
C ALA A 11 17.25 -32.98 3.42
N ALA A 12 18.40 -32.38 3.12
CA ALA A 12 18.72 -31.03 3.59
C ALA A 12 18.35 -29.90 2.61
N LEU A 13 17.98 -30.19 1.37
CA LEU A 13 17.72 -29.13 0.34
C LEU A 13 16.26 -28.68 0.21
N THR A 14 15.31 -29.40 0.78
CA THR A 14 13.88 -29.07 0.59
C THR A 14 13.32 -28.07 1.58
N VAL A 15 13.96 -27.85 2.73
CA VAL A 15 13.46 -26.94 3.78
C VAL A 15 13.82 -25.47 3.50
N ALA A 16 14.89 -25.19 2.77
CA ALA A 16 15.32 -23.81 2.48
C ALA A 16 14.45 -23.12 1.42
N ALA A 17 13.83 -23.85 0.49
CA ALA A 17 13.02 -23.26 -0.58
C ALA A 17 11.64 -22.79 -0.12
N THR A 18 11.07 -23.39 0.93
CA THR A 18 9.74 -23.02 1.44
C THR A 18 9.75 -21.76 2.29
N PHE A 19 10.87 -21.42 2.95
CA PHE A 19 10.97 -20.19 3.75
C PHE A 19 11.08 -18.91 2.93
N ALA A 20 11.64 -18.98 1.71
CA ALA A 20 11.78 -17.80 0.85
C ALA A 20 10.45 -17.34 0.25
N ALA A 21 9.50 -18.24 0.02
CA ALA A 21 8.20 -17.92 -0.59
C ALA A 21 7.25 -17.18 0.39
N THR A 22 7.34 -17.46 1.69
CA THR A 22 6.47 -16.83 2.70
C THR A 22 6.90 -15.40 3.03
N ALA A 23 8.19 -15.08 2.96
CA ALA A 23 8.70 -13.72 3.20
C ALA A 23 8.28 -12.72 2.10
N GLY A 24 8.04 -13.18 0.87
CA GLY A 24 7.57 -12.35 -0.23
C GLY A 24 6.11 -11.91 -0.09
N LEU A 25 5.26 -12.77 0.44
CA LEU A 25 3.83 -12.48 0.64
C LEU A 25 3.59 -11.48 1.77
N ALA A 26 4.36 -11.57 2.87
CA ALA A 26 4.25 -10.62 3.98
C ALA A 26 4.61 -9.18 3.55
N ARG A 27 5.63 -9.01 2.71
CA ARG A 27 6.01 -7.68 2.18
C ARG A 27 4.97 -7.07 1.23
N ALA A 28 4.27 -7.91 0.47
CA ALA A 28 3.21 -7.44 -0.41
C ALA A 28 2.01 -6.89 0.36
N GLN A 29 1.69 -7.46 1.51
CA GLN A 29 0.61 -6.98 2.38
C GLN A 29 0.96 -5.65 3.06
N GLU A 30 2.20 -5.45 3.49
CA GLU A 30 2.65 -4.16 4.05
C GLU A 30 2.68 -3.04 3.01
N ALA A 31 2.87 -3.37 1.74
CA ALA A 31 2.92 -2.38 0.67
C ALA A 31 1.55 -1.81 0.29
N GLY A 32 0.46 -2.53 0.57
CA GLY A 32 -0.89 -2.22 0.12
C GLY A 32 -1.13 -2.49 -1.37
N SER A 33 -2.39 -2.59 -1.76
CA SER A 33 -2.83 -2.79 -3.14
C SER A 33 -3.30 -1.48 -3.75
N VAL A 34 -2.69 -1.07 -4.86
CA VAL A 34 -3.08 0.13 -5.61
C VAL A 34 -4.53 0.01 -6.14
N GLN A 35 -4.92 -1.17 -6.62
CA GLN A 35 -6.26 -1.42 -7.15
C GLN A 35 -7.34 -1.32 -6.06
N GLU A 36 -7.12 -1.97 -4.93
CA GLU A 36 -8.07 -1.88 -3.80
C GLU A 36 -8.12 -0.45 -3.24
N GLY A 37 -6.97 0.23 -3.20
CA GLY A 37 -6.91 1.64 -2.81
C GLY A 37 -7.69 2.55 -3.76
N LEU A 38 -7.60 2.35 -5.07
CA LEU A 38 -8.41 3.09 -6.05
C LEU A 38 -9.90 2.82 -5.87
N LYS A 39 -10.29 1.57 -5.67
CA LYS A 39 -11.68 1.18 -5.44
C LYS A 39 -12.23 1.90 -4.21
N LEU A 40 -11.56 1.78 -3.08
CA LEU A 40 -11.96 2.45 -1.84
C LEU A 40 -11.98 3.97 -1.98
N ALA A 41 -10.99 4.56 -2.65
CA ALA A 41 -10.96 6.00 -2.91
C ALA A 41 -12.18 6.48 -3.70
N ARG A 42 -12.63 5.71 -4.68
CA ARG A 42 -13.84 6.02 -5.46
C ARG A 42 -15.12 5.88 -4.64
N GLU A 43 -15.18 4.92 -3.73
CA GLU A 43 -16.36 4.66 -2.91
C GLU A 43 -16.52 5.66 -1.77
N VAL A 44 -15.41 6.13 -1.19
CA VAL A 44 -15.44 6.90 0.06
C VAL A 44 -14.90 8.33 -0.11
N CYS A 45 -13.76 8.49 -0.80
CA CYS A 45 -13.04 9.76 -0.84
C CYS A 45 -13.52 10.69 -1.97
N SER A 46 -14.15 10.13 -3.01
CA SER A 46 -14.57 10.89 -4.20
C SER A 46 -15.71 11.89 -3.94
N GLU A 47 -16.40 11.79 -2.81
CA GLU A 47 -17.38 12.77 -2.40
C GLU A 47 -16.80 14.18 -2.26
N CYS A 48 -15.53 14.26 -1.83
CA CYS A 48 -14.84 15.54 -1.62
C CYS A 48 -13.59 15.70 -2.51
N HIS A 49 -12.82 14.65 -2.70
CA HIS A 49 -11.54 14.70 -3.42
C HIS A 49 -11.66 14.27 -4.88
N LEU A 50 -10.91 14.92 -5.77
CA LEU A 50 -10.62 14.34 -7.07
C LEU A 50 -9.62 13.20 -6.87
N VAL A 51 -10.10 11.96 -6.93
CA VAL A 51 -9.30 10.79 -6.59
C VAL A 51 -8.53 10.19 -7.76
N VAL A 52 -8.88 10.52 -8.99
CA VAL A 52 -8.21 10.03 -10.21
C VAL A 52 -7.23 11.06 -10.75
N LYS A 53 -6.19 10.60 -11.46
CA LYS A 53 -5.24 11.46 -12.16
C LYS A 53 -5.85 11.91 -13.48
N SER A 54 -6.69 12.94 -13.42
CA SER A 54 -7.32 13.53 -14.59
C SER A 54 -7.42 15.04 -14.42
N PRO A 55 -7.56 15.81 -15.52
CA PRO A 55 -7.91 17.23 -15.41
C PRO A 55 -9.24 17.38 -14.68
N GLY A 56 -9.32 18.31 -13.74
CA GLY A 56 -10.54 18.59 -13.00
C GLY A 56 -10.24 19.15 -11.61
N LEU A 57 -11.32 19.43 -10.91
CA LEU A 57 -11.29 19.94 -9.54
C LEU A 57 -11.96 18.93 -8.60
N SER A 58 -11.56 18.94 -7.35
CA SER A 58 -12.27 18.24 -6.28
C SER A 58 -13.68 18.80 -6.14
N THR A 59 -14.64 17.98 -5.76
CA THR A 59 -16.02 18.38 -5.50
C THR A 59 -16.09 19.39 -4.36
N ASN A 60 -15.28 19.21 -3.33
CA ASN A 60 -15.03 20.21 -2.30
C ASN A 60 -13.78 21.01 -2.68
N PRO A 61 -13.86 22.33 -2.88
CA PRO A 61 -12.71 23.15 -3.27
C PRO A 61 -11.59 23.19 -2.22
N ASP A 62 -11.90 22.93 -0.95
CA ASP A 62 -10.92 22.88 0.12
C ASP A 62 -10.21 21.50 0.25
N ALA A 63 -10.72 20.49 -0.47
CA ALA A 63 -10.12 19.17 -0.51
C ALA A 63 -9.12 19.07 -1.66
N PRO A 64 -7.81 18.90 -1.40
CA PRO A 64 -6.82 18.73 -2.46
C PRO A 64 -7.07 17.46 -3.26
N SER A 65 -6.76 17.45 -4.55
CA SER A 65 -6.80 16.21 -5.33
C SER A 65 -5.77 15.22 -4.84
N PHE A 66 -6.00 13.92 -5.03
CA PHE A 66 -5.03 12.88 -4.66
C PHE A 66 -3.70 13.04 -5.39
N ALA A 67 -3.73 13.49 -6.65
CA ALA A 67 -2.51 13.80 -7.38
C ALA A 67 -1.73 14.97 -6.74
N ALA A 68 -2.40 16.02 -6.28
CA ALA A 68 -1.76 17.12 -5.56
C ALA A 68 -1.16 16.65 -4.23
N ILE A 69 -1.87 15.81 -3.48
CA ILE A 69 -1.35 15.20 -2.25
C ILE A 69 -0.10 14.38 -2.55
N ALA A 70 -0.14 13.52 -3.56
CA ALA A 70 0.96 12.64 -3.95
C ALA A 70 2.24 13.44 -4.30
N ASN A 71 2.08 14.60 -4.93
CA ASN A 71 3.18 15.45 -5.40
C ASN A 71 3.59 16.54 -4.38
N THR A 72 3.00 16.56 -3.19
CA THR A 72 3.41 17.45 -2.12
C THR A 72 4.83 17.11 -1.68
N LYS A 73 5.69 18.13 -1.55
CA LYS A 73 7.07 17.95 -1.12
C LYS A 73 7.13 17.28 0.26
N GLY A 74 7.91 16.22 0.37
CA GLY A 74 8.08 15.48 1.62
C GLY A 74 6.96 14.49 1.94
N VAL A 75 6.01 14.26 1.04
CA VAL A 75 5.01 13.22 1.23
C VAL A 75 5.67 11.84 1.25
N THR A 76 5.36 11.08 2.28
CA THR A 76 5.84 9.70 2.49
C THR A 76 4.68 8.82 2.94
N ARG A 77 4.87 7.50 2.89
CA ARG A 77 3.92 6.54 3.46
C ARG A 77 3.57 6.86 4.91
N THR A 78 4.59 7.14 5.74
CA THR A 78 4.41 7.48 7.15
C THR A 78 3.63 8.78 7.34
N ALA A 79 3.91 9.81 6.52
CA ALA A 79 3.17 11.08 6.59
C ALA A 79 1.69 10.88 6.21
N LEU A 80 1.41 10.12 5.15
CA LEU A 80 0.03 9.80 4.75
C LEU A 80 -0.69 8.97 5.82
N PHE A 81 0.00 8.00 6.43
CA PHE A 81 -0.58 7.24 7.53
C PHE A 81 -0.98 8.15 8.69
N ALA A 82 -0.09 9.03 9.14
CA ALA A 82 -0.40 9.99 10.20
C ALA A 82 -1.58 10.91 9.83
N MET A 83 -1.63 11.40 8.59
CA MET A 83 -2.73 12.23 8.09
C MET A 83 -4.08 11.50 8.12
N LEU A 84 -4.12 10.23 7.70
CA LEU A 84 -5.34 9.42 7.67
C LEU A 84 -5.80 8.98 9.07
N GLN A 85 -4.93 9.03 10.08
CA GLN A 85 -5.26 8.72 11.48
C GLN A 85 -5.62 9.95 12.32
N THR A 86 -5.47 11.14 11.77
CA THR A 86 -5.78 12.40 12.47
C THR A 86 -6.98 13.08 11.82
N SER A 87 -7.90 13.58 12.65
CA SER A 87 -8.95 14.47 12.15
C SER A 87 -8.33 15.76 11.68
N HIS A 88 -8.55 16.09 10.41
CA HIS A 88 -8.21 17.40 9.91
C HIS A 88 -9.48 18.16 9.53
N LYS A 89 -9.35 19.47 9.58
CA LYS A 89 -10.44 20.40 9.34
C LYS A 89 -11.20 20.04 8.06
N GLU A 90 -12.50 19.99 8.11
CA GLU A 90 -13.42 19.73 7.00
C GLU A 90 -13.46 18.26 6.50
N MET A 91 -12.57 17.39 6.94
CA MET A 91 -12.64 15.96 6.64
C MET A 91 -13.42 15.24 7.74
N PRO A 92 -14.49 14.47 7.44
CA PRO A 92 -15.17 13.66 8.44
C PRO A 92 -14.22 12.66 9.09
N ASN A 93 -14.52 12.28 10.31
CA ASN A 93 -13.70 11.36 11.11
C ASN A 93 -13.82 9.94 10.52
N LEU A 94 -13.19 9.72 9.37
CA LEU A 94 -13.15 8.44 8.69
C LEU A 94 -12.14 7.53 9.40
N VAL A 95 -12.65 6.50 10.04
CA VAL A 95 -11.80 5.47 10.64
C VAL A 95 -11.51 4.41 9.58
N ILE A 96 -10.43 4.60 8.83
CA ILE A 96 -9.92 3.59 7.89
C ILE A 96 -9.04 2.63 8.69
N LYS A 97 -9.32 1.33 8.63
CA LYS A 97 -8.65 0.31 9.46
C LYS A 97 -8.00 -0.77 8.62
N GLY A 98 -7.03 -1.44 9.24
CA GLY A 98 -6.39 -2.63 8.67
C GLY A 98 -5.68 -2.34 7.35
N ASP A 99 -5.87 -3.24 6.39
CA ASP A 99 -5.21 -3.18 5.08
C ASP A 99 -5.73 -2.01 4.22
N ASP A 100 -6.92 -1.51 4.47
CA ASP A 100 -7.52 -0.41 3.71
C ASP A 100 -6.70 0.87 3.79
N VAL A 101 -6.13 1.19 4.96
CA VAL A 101 -5.25 2.36 5.10
C VAL A 101 -3.98 2.21 4.26
N GLN A 102 -3.42 1.00 4.19
CA GLN A 102 -2.25 0.72 3.38
C GLN A 102 -2.56 0.75 1.89
N ASN A 103 -3.76 0.28 1.49
CA ASN A 103 -4.24 0.32 0.12
C ASN A 103 -4.44 1.75 -0.37
N ILE A 104 -5.08 2.62 0.41
CA ILE A 104 -5.24 4.05 0.10
C ILE A 104 -3.88 4.73 -0.04
N ILE A 105 -2.95 4.49 0.88
CA ILE A 105 -1.60 5.04 0.83
C ILE A 105 -0.87 4.59 -0.44
N ALA A 106 -0.93 3.29 -0.76
CA ALA A 106 -0.33 2.76 -1.97
C ALA A 106 -0.90 3.42 -3.23
N TYR A 107 -2.22 3.61 -3.28
CA TYR A 107 -2.88 4.27 -4.39
C TYR A 107 -2.46 5.74 -4.51
N ILE A 108 -2.51 6.52 -3.42
CA ILE A 108 -2.08 7.93 -3.45
C ILE A 108 -0.64 8.05 -3.96
N LEU A 109 0.29 7.25 -3.43
CA LEU A 109 1.69 7.29 -3.83
C LEU A 109 1.90 6.87 -5.30
N SER A 110 1.02 6.04 -5.87
CA SER A 110 1.07 5.66 -7.29
C SER A 110 0.72 6.81 -8.24
N LEU A 111 0.11 7.88 -7.74
CA LEU A 111 -0.23 9.07 -8.52
C LEU A 111 0.91 10.09 -8.61
N LYS A 112 2.03 9.81 -7.96
CA LYS A 112 3.22 10.66 -8.01
C LYS A 112 3.70 10.80 -9.46
N ASP A 113 4.06 12.01 -9.84
CA ASP A 113 4.71 12.25 -11.12
C ASP A 113 6.10 11.60 -11.09
N GLY A 114 6.49 10.96 -12.19
CA GLY A 114 7.84 10.40 -12.31
C GLY A 114 8.88 11.51 -12.27
N ASP A 115 9.99 11.23 -11.59
CA ASP A 115 11.19 12.06 -11.65
C ASP A 115 11.80 12.01 -13.04
#